data_a8045f6d7de24992c1d2b7c0fe38e24a
#
_entry.id   a8045f6d7de24992c1d2b7c0fe38e24a
#
_cell.length_a   1.000
_cell.length_b   1.000
_cell.length_c   1.000
_cell.angle_alpha   90.00
_cell.angle_beta   90.00
_cell.angle_gamma   90.00
#
_symmetry.space_group_name_H-M   'P 1'
#
loop_
_entity.id
_entity.type
_entity.pdbx_description
1 polymer ?
#
loop_
_entity_poly.entity_id
_entity_poly.type
_entity_poly.pdbx_seq_one_letter_code
_entity_poly.pdbx_strand_id
1 'polypeptide(L)'
;MTEFVDRLMARANEEGLLDVAYATLDTPLGKAAVAATPRGLVRVALPNESLDEMLTDLAAEVSPRVLEYPARLDDARRELDEYFEGRRDHFELPLDWRLSHPGFYRRVLRATARVPFGEVITYRDAAERAGNPRAFRAAGTAVGSNPIPIVVPCHRVVRSDGEIGNYGGGPEMKRFLLQLEGAV
;
A
#
# COMPACT_ATOMS: atom_id res chain seq x y z
N MET A 1 15.77 10.11 -27.06
CA MET A 1 14.34 10.32 -26.76
C MET A 1 14.08 10.23 -25.26
N THR A 2 14.61 9.27 -24.56
CA THR A 2 14.47 9.06 -23.10
C THR A 2 14.93 10.29 -22.29
N GLU A 3 16.13 10.81 -22.50
CA GLU A 3 16.66 11.96 -21.74
C GLU A 3 15.84 13.25 -21.87
N PHE A 4 15.21 13.47 -23.01
CA PHE A 4 14.31 14.62 -23.19
C PHE A 4 13.02 14.46 -22.38
N VAL A 5 12.44 13.27 -22.39
CA VAL A 5 11.24 12.94 -21.61
C VAL A 5 11.55 13.06 -20.11
N ASP A 6 12.66 12.52 -19.65
CA ASP A 6 13.08 12.60 -18.25
C ASP A 6 13.23 14.04 -17.77
N ARG A 7 13.84 14.91 -18.58
CA ARG A 7 13.97 16.34 -18.25
C ARG A 7 12.62 17.06 -18.26
N LEU A 8 11.72 16.72 -19.20
CA LEU A 8 10.37 17.29 -19.23
C LEU A 8 9.58 16.88 -17.98
N MET A 9 9.67 15.62 -17.57
CA MET A 9 9.00 15.09 -16.38
C MET A 9 9.55 15.72 -15.10
N ALA A 10 10.88 15.84 -14.98
CA ALA A 10 11.50 16.52 -13.85
C ALA A 10 11.00 17.96 -13.72
N ARG A 11 10.96 18.69 -14.84
CA ARG A 11 10.45 20.07 -14.87
C ARG A 11 8.96 20.15 -14.53
N ALA A 12 8.13 19.26 -15.07
CA ALA A 12 6.71 19.18 -14.72
C ALA A 12 6.50 18.92 -13.23
N ASN A 13 7.36 18.11 -12.63
CA ASN A 13 7.36 17.85 -11.19
C ASN A 13 7.75 19.10 -10.38
N GLU A 14 8.82 19.80 -10.77
CA GLU A 14 9.30 21.03 -10.11
C GLU A 14 8.27 22.17 -10.21
N GLU A 15 7.60 22.30 -11.35
CA GLU A 15 6.57 23.31 -11.60
C GLU A 15 5.19 22.94 -10.99
N GLY A 16 5.07 21.81 -10.27
CA GLY A 16 3.82 21.37 -9.65
C GLY A 16 2.72 20.95 -10.63
N LEU A 17 3.10 20.59 -11.85
CA LEU A 17 2.17 20.11 -12.89
C LEU A 17 1.87 18.61 -12.78
N LEU A 18 2.65 17.87 -11.98
CA LEU A 18 2.51 16.44 -11.73
C LEU A 18 1.90 16.21 -10.36
N ASP A 19 0.61 15.87 -10.32
CA ASP A 19 -0.09 15.59 -9.07
C ASP A 19 0.13 14.16 -8.56
N VAL A 20 0.15 13.19 -9.49
CA VAL A 20 0.36 11.78 -9.18
C VAL A 20 1.44 11.20 -10.08
N ALA A 21 2.52 10.74 -9.48
CA ALA A 21 3.53 9.91 -10.16
C ALA A 21 3.22 8.44 -9.93
N TYR A 22 3.43 7.59 -10.94
CA TYR A 22 3.41 6.14 -10.76
C TYR A 22 4.64 5.47 -11.36
N ALA A 23 4.92 4.28 -10.89
CA ALA A 23 5.93 3.38 -11.45
C ALA A 23 5.51 1.93 -11.24
N THR A 24 6.00 1.05 -12.11
CA THR A 24 5.90 -0.40 -11.91
C THR A 24 7.19 -0.93 -11.29
N LEU A 25 7.08 -2.07 -10.60
CA LEU A 25 8.20 -2.82 -10.05
C LEU A 25 7.92 -4.31 -10.14
N ASP A 26 8.97 -5.09 -10.34
CA ASP A 26 8.88 -6.55 -10.28
C ASP A 26 9.06 -6.99 -8.83
N THR A 27 8.23 -7.92 -8.38
CA THR A 27 8.29 -8.49 -7.03
C THR A 27 8.30 -10.01 -7.12
N PRO A 28 8.68 -10.74 -6.06
CA PRO A 28 8.54 -12.20 -6.02
C PRO A 28 7.11 -12.72 -6.25
N LEU A 29 6.11 -11.83 -6.06
CA LEU A 29 4.70 -12.12 -6.26
C LEU A 29 4.21 -11.82 -7.68
N GLY A 30 5.03 -11.16 -8.49
CA GLY A 30 4.70 -10.67 -9.83
C GLY A 30 4.88 -9.16 -9.97
N LYS A 31 4.41 -8.59 -11.08
CA LYS A 31 4.53 -7.16 -11.33
C LYS A 31 3.50 -6.36 -10.52
N ALA A 32 3.99 -5.47 -9.71
CA ALA A 32 3.20 -4.52 -8.91
C ALA A 32 3.33 -3.09 -9.47
N ALA A 33 2.50 -2.18 -8.98
CA ALA A 33 2.62 -0.76 -9.28
C ALA A 33 2.48 0.07 -7.99
N VAL A 34 3.17 1.19 -7.96
CA VAL A 34 3.12 2.16 -6.86
C VAL A 34 2.80 3.54 -7.39
N ALA A 35 2.06 4.33 -6.63
CA ALA A 35 1.76 5.72 -6.97
C ALA A 35 1.92 6.64 -5.76
N ALA A 36 2.45 7.83 -6.00
CA ALA A 36 2.67 8.85 -4.97
C ALA A 36 2.19 10.23 -5.41
N THR A 37 1.71 11.00 -4.45
CA THR A 37 1.44 12.42 -4.55
C THR A 37 2.58 13.21 -3.90
N PRO A 38 2.59 14.56 -3.95
CA PRO A 38 3.52 15.36 -3.14
C PRO A 38 3.42 15.12 -1.61
N ARG A 39 2.34 14.46 -1.13
CA ARG A 39 2.14 14.13 0.28
C ARG A 39 2.69 12.76 0.68
N GLY A 40 3.06 11.92 -0.28
CA GLY A 40 3.58 10.58 -0.05
C GLY A 40 2.91 9.50 -0.89
N LEU A 41 3.22 8.25 -0.56
CA LEU A 41 2.67 7.07 -1.20
C LEU A 41 1.14 7.03 -1.00
N VAL A 42 0.39 6.89 -2.09
CA VAL A 42 -1.08 6.95 -2.08
C VAL A 42 -1.73 5.63 -2.49
N ARG A 43 -1.03 4.84 -3.30
CA ARG A 43 -1.54 3.55 -3.82
C ARG A 43 -0.41 2.55 -4.02
N VAL A 44 -0.68 1.29 -3.69
CA VAL A 44 0.08 0.11 -4.13
C VAL A 44 -0.92 -0.82 -4.80
N ALA A 45 -0.73 -1.14 -6.07
CA ALA A 45 -1.49 -2.16 -6.77
C ALA A 45 -0.72 -3.48 -6.72
N LEU A 46 -1.39 -4.52 -6.25
CA LEU A 46 -0.84 -5.87 -6.17
C LEU A 46 -0.82 -6.53 -7.57
N PRO A 47 -0.03 -7.60 -7.80
CA PRO A 47 0.10 -8.23 -9.12
C PRO A 47 -1.20 -8.76 -9.74
N ASN A 48 -2.24 -8.98 -8.95
CA ASN A 48 -3.56 -9.39 -9.41
C ASN A 48 -4.49 -8.24 -9.78
N GLU A 49 -4.02 -6.99 -9.66
CA GLU A 49 -4.76 -5.79 -10.03
C GLU A 49 -4.32 -5.25 -11.40
N SER A 50 -5.24 -4.66 -12.15
CA SER A 50 -4.95 -4.03 -13.43
C SER A 50 -4.30 -2.65 -13.25
N LEU A 51 -3.19 -2.41 -13.95
CA LEU A 51 -2.57 -1.09 -13.98
C LEU A 51 -3.51 -0.04 -14.55
N ASP A 52 -4.24 -0.36 -15.63
CA ASP A 52 -5.17 0.58 -16.28
C ASP A 52 -6.34 0.96 -15.36
N GLU A 53 -6.86 0.00 -14.58
CA GLU A 53 -7.89 0.27 -13.58
C GLU A 53 -7.33 1.18 -12.46
N MET A 54 -6.13 0.87 -11.95
CA MET A 54 -5.47 1.72 -10.95
C MET A 54 -5.29 3.16 -11.45
N LEU A 55 -4.84 3.34 -12.70
CA LEU A 55 -4.64 4.68 -13.29
C LEU A 55 -5.96 5.42 -13.49
N THR A 56 -7.02 4.71 -13.87
CA THR A 56 -8.37 5.25 -14.02
C THR A 56 -8.91 5.75 -12.67
N ASP A 57 -8.77 4.95 -11.63
CA ASP A 57 -9.20 5.30 -10.26
C ASP A 57 -8.40 6.49 -9.73
N LEU A 58 -7.08 6.51 -9.91
CA LEU A 58 -6.23 7.64 -9.51
C LEU A 58 -6.63 8.93 -10.25
N ALA A 59 -6.94 8.83 -11.54
CA ALA A 59 -7.38 9.99 -12.32
C ALA A 59 -8.74 10.53 -11.84
N ALA A 60 -9.65 9.65 -11.44
CA ALA A 60 -10.96 10.01 -10.96
C ALA A 60 -10.96 10.54 -9.51
N GLU A 61 -10.22 9.88 -8.61
CA GLU A 61 -10.30 10.13 -7.17
C GLU A 61 -9.23 11.11 -6.65
N VAL A 62 -8.11 11.26 -7.36
CA VAL A 62 -6.98 12.10 -6.93
C VAL A 62 -6.77 13.29 -7.85
N SER A 63 -6.41 13.04 -9.11
CA SER A 63 -6.21 14.06 -10.15
C SER A 63 -6.01 13.40 -11.52
N PRO A 64 -6.53 13.99 -12.61
CA PRO A 64 -6.26 13.50 -13.97
C PRO A 64 -4.79 13.68 -14.41
N ARG A 65 -3.97 14.44 -13.66
CA ARG A 65 -2.54 14.63 -13.92
C ARG A 65 -1.72 13.48 -13.32
N VAL A 66 -1.93 12.27 -13.88
CA VAL A 66 -1.23 11.02 -13.51
C VAL A 66 -0.22 10.70 -14.59
N LEU A 67 1.05 10.60 -14.25
CA LEU A 67 2.13 10.31 -15.21
C LEU A 67 3.11 9.26 -14.65
N GLU A 68 3.70 8.50 -15.55
CA GLU A 68 4.79 7.60 -15.19
C GLU A 68 6.05 8.44 -14.91
N TYR A 69 6.47 8.45 -13.64
CA TYR A 69 7.66 9.16 -13.20
C TYR A 69 8.36 8.40 -12.07
N PRO A 70 9.16 7.38 -12.42
CA PRO A 70 9.81 6.48 -11.44
C PRO A 70 10.69 7.21 -10.43
N ALA A 71 11.38 8.29 -10.82
CA ALA A 71 12.29 9.02 -9.95
C ALA A 71 11.62 9.55 -8.64
N ARG A 72 10.32 9.90 -8.68
CA ARG A 72 9.58 10.28 -7.47
C ARG A 72 9.31 9.09 -6.54
N LEU A 73 9.44 7.88 -7.03
CA LEU A 73 9.08 6.63 -6.37
C LEU A 73 10.31 5.75 -6.06
N ASP A 74 11.53 6.28 -6.27
CA ASP A 74 12.76 5.52 -6.06
C ASP A 74 12.88 5.00 -4.62
N ASP A 75 12.54 5.82 -3.61
CA ASP A 75 12.54 5.39 -2.22
C ASP A 75 11.50 4.27 -1.98
N ALA A 76 10.29 4.43 -2.51
CA ALA A 76 9.25 3.41 -2.33
C ALA A 76 9.62 2.09 -3.00
N ARG A 77 10.19 2.14 -4.21
CA ARG A 77 10.64 0.95 -4.93
C ARG A 77 11.80 0.27 -4.22
N ARG A 78 12.80 1.04 -3.80
CA ARG A 78 13.95 0.54 -3.04
C ARG A 78 13.52 -0.10 -1.72
N GLU A 79 12.64 0.54 -0.95
CA GLU A 79 12.18 -0.01 0.33
C GLU A 79 11.34 -1.28 0.16
N LEU A 80 10.53 -1.38 -0.90
CA LEU A 80 9.81 -2.60 -1.24
C LEU A 80 10.76 -3.72 -1.68
N ASP A 81 11.79 -3.43 -2.49
CA ASP A 81 12.81 -4.40 -2.87
C ASP A 81 13.55 -4.93 -1.64
N GLU A 82 14.01 -4.04 -0.76
CA GLU A 82 14.67 -4.41 0.50
C GLU A 82 13.78 -5.26 1.42
N TYR A 83 12.47 -4.96 1.47
CA TYR A 83 11.50 -5.74 2.23
C TYR A 83 11.37 -7.17 1.67
N PHE A 84 11.18 -7.32 0.36
CA PHE A 84 11.09 -8.64 -0.26
C PHE A 84 12.37 -9.46 -0.20
N GLU A 85 13.51 -8.81 -0.09
CA GLU A 85 14.81 -9.46 0.13
C GLU A 85 15.10 -9.78 1.62
N GLY A 86 14.18 -9.45 2.53
CA GLY A 86 14.34 -9.65 3.97
C GLY A 86 15.37 -8.75 4.63
N ARG A 87 15.73 -7.64 3.99
CA ARG A 87 16.72 -6.65 4.48
C ARG A 87 16.06 -5.47 5.20
N ARG A 88 14.72 -5.41 5.20
CA ARG A 88 13.93 -4.34 5.80
C ARG A 88 12.71 -4.92 6.53
N ASP A 89 12.44 -4.43 7.72
CA ASP A 89 11.32 -4.83 8.58
C ASP A 89 10.27 -3.71 8.80
N HIS A 90 10.54 -2.49 8.32
CA HIS A 90 9.64 -1.33 8.41
C HIS A 90 9.82 -0.39 7.21
N PHE A 91 8.82 0.45 6.96
CA PHE A 91 8.84 1.45 5.89
C PHE A 91 8.93 2.86 6.50
N GLU A 92 9.79 3.70 5.90
CA GLU A 92 9.98 5.11 6.30
C GLU A 92 9.30 6.08 5.33
N LEU A 93 8.38 5.58 4.52
CA LEU A 93 7.68 6.33 3.47
C LEU A 93 6.58 7.23 4.06
N PRO A 94 6.50 8.50 3.66
CA PRO A 94 5.33 9.31 3.94
C PRO A 94 4.11 8.72 3.22
N LEU A 95 2.96 8.67 3.91
CA LEU A 95 1.72 8.10 3.38
C LEU A 95 0.66 9.16 3.16
N ASP A 96 0.08 9.19 1.96
CA ASP A 96 -1.10 9.98 1.66
C ASP A 96 -2.38 9.15 1.83
N TRP A 97 -3.10 9.40 2.90
CA TRP A 97 -4.28 8.65 3.30
C TRP A 97 -5.57 9.03 2.56
N ARG A 98 -5.51 9.85 1.50
CA ARG A 98 -6.71 10.40 0.84
C ARG A 98 -7.64 9.33 0.26
N LEU A 99 -7.10 8.22 -0.26
CA LEU A 99 -7.90 7.10 -0.79
C LEU A 99 -8.48 6.20 0.31
N SER A 100 -8.06 6.36 1.56
CA SER A 100 -8.70 5.64 2.67
C SER A 100 -9.97 6.34 3.12
N HIS A 101 -11.06 5.59 3.32
CA HIS A 101 -12.30 6.14 3.86
C HIS A 101 -12.04 6.83 5.20
N PRO A 102 -12.56 8.06 5.41
CA PRO A 102 -12.33 8.81 6.64
C PRO A 102 -12.98 8.15 7.87
N GLY A 103 -12.68 8.67 9.04
CA GLY A 103 -13.28 8.22 10.29
C GLY A 103 -12.72 6.89 10.78
N PHE A 104 -13.58 5.93 11.12
CA PHE A 104 -13.20 4.66 11.73
C PHE A 104 -12.27 3.84 10.82
N TYR A 105 -12.54 3.75 9.52
CA TYR A 105 -11.76 2.97 8.57
C TYR A 105 -10.30 3.44 8.53
N ARG A 106 -10.08 4.75 8.40
CA ARG A 106 -8.72 5.32 8.42
C ARG A 106 -8.02 5.09 9.75
N ARG A 107 -8.75 5.11 10.88
CA ARG A 107 -8.15 4.77 12.18
C ARG A 107 -7.72 3.31 12.24
N VAL A 108 -8.52 2.39 11.69
CA VAL A 108 -8.15 0.97 11.58
C VAL A 108 -6.87 0.80 10.75
N LEU A 109 -6.79 1.41 9.57
CA LEU A 109 -5.60 1.31 8.72
C LEU A 109 -4.36 1.93 9.39
N ARG A 110 -4.51 3.05 10.09
CA ARG A 110 -3.40 3.63 10.87
C ARG A 110 -2.98 2.76 12.05
N ALA A 111 -3.90 2.06 12.69
CA ALA A 111 -3.58 1.07 13.71
C ALA A 111 -2.86 -0.14 13.13
N THR A 112 -3.31 -0.60 11.95
CA THR A 112 -2.69 -1.69 11.19
C THR A 112 -1.26 -1.33 10.77
N ALA A 113 -1.02 -0.08 10.33
CA ALA A 113 0.31 0.40 9.94
C ALA A 113 1.36 0.34 11.08
N ARG A 114 0.91 0.18 12.32
CA ARG A 114 1.79 0.09 13.52
C ARG A 114 2.04 -1.34 13.99
N VAL A 115 1.50 -2.34 13.30
CA VAL A 115 1.75 -3.75 13.64
C VAL A 115 3.18 -4.08 13.20
N PRO A 116 4.06 -4.52 14.12
CA PRO A 116 5.44 -4.82 13.78
C PRO A 116 5.60 -5.97 12.79
N PHE A 117 6.74 -6.01 12.13
CA PHE A 117 7.18 -7.13 11.29
C PHE A 117 7.23 -8.43 12.12
N GLY A 118 6.74 -9.52 11.55
CA GLY A 118 6.69 -10.83 12.22
C GLY A 118 5.59 -10.98 13.27
N GLU A 119 4.79 -9.94 13.50
CA GLU A 119 3.64 -10.01 14.42
C GLU A 119 2.31 -10.00 13.67
N VAL A 120 1.32 -10.63 14.27
CA VAL A 120 -0.06 -10.59 13.77
C VAL A 120 -1.01 -10.10 14.85
N ILE A 121 -2.09 -9.45 14.41
CA ILE A 121 -3.21 -9.06 15.28
C ILE A 121 -4.52 -9.58 14.71
N THR A 122 -5.54 -9.68 15.54
CA THR A 122 -6.88 -10.04 15.06
C THR A 122 -7.65 -8.80 14.54
N TYR A 123 -8.71 -9.03 13.75
CA TYR A 123 -9.64 -7.95 13.37
C TYR A 123 -10.27 -7.26 14.59
N ARG A 124 -10.41 -7.97 15.71
CA ARG A 124 -10.89 -7.40 16.98
C ARG A 124 -9.85 -6.45 17.57
N ASP A 125 -8.58 -6.84 17.59
CA ASP A 125 -7.49 -6.00 18.09
C ASP A 125 -7.34 -4.73 17.23
N ALA A 126 -7.46 -4.87 15.91
CA ALA A 126 -7.45 -3.72 15.00
C ALA A 126 -8.63 -2.75 15.28
N ALA A 127 -9.83 -3.29 15.55
CA ALA A 127 -11.00 -2.50 15.92
C ALA A 127 -10.82 -1.81 17.29
N GLU A 128 -10.26 -2.50 18.27
CA GLU A 128 -9.96 -1.97 19.60
C GLU A 128 -8.94 -0.84 19.53
N ARG A 129 -7.83 -1.04 18.83
CA ARG A 129 -6.80 -0.01 18.58
C ARG A 129 -7.35 1.20 17.81
N ALA A 130 -8.40 1.01 17.02
CA ALA A 130 -9.13 2.09 16.34
C ALA A 130 -10.22 2.77 17.21
N GLY A 131 -10.36 2.35 18.49
CA GLY A 131 -11.26 2.94 19.46
C GLY A 131 -12.70 2.37 19.45
N ASN A 132 -12.95 1.22 18.81
CA ASN A 132 -14.25 0.55 18.87
C ASN A 132 -14.13 -0.99 18.74
N PRO A 133 -13.91 -1.71 19.85
CA PRO A 133 -13.71 -3.18 19.83
C PRO A 133 -14.94 -3.97 19.34
N ARG A 134 -16.14 -3.36 19.36
CA ARG A 134 -17.35 -4.02 18.85
C ARG A 134 -17.47 -3.97 17.33
N ALA A 135 -16.71 -3.09 16.68
CA ALA A 135 -16.77 -2.86 15.23
C ALA A 135 -15.82 -3.76 14.41
N PHE A 136 -15.52 -4.98 14.86
CA PHE A 136 -14.54 -5.87 14.21
C PHE A 136 -14.92 -6.26 12.77
N ARG A 137 -16.22 -6.33 12.42
CA ARG A 137 -16.66 -6.56 11.03
C ARG A 137 -16.33 -5.36 10.14
N ALA A 138 -16.58 -4.14 10.64
CA ALA A 138 -16.21 -2.91 9.94
C ALA A 138 -14.68 -2.75 9.85
N ALA A 139 -13.93 -3.23 10.85
CA ALA A 139 -12.47 -3.30 10.76
C ALA A 139 -12.02 -4.25 9.64
N GLY A 140 -12.70 -5.40 9.47
CA GLY A 140 -12.45 -6.30 8.35
C GLY A 140 -12.66 -5.64 6.99
N THR A 141 -13.75 -4.86 6.84
CA THR A 141 -14.01 -4.09 5.62
C THR A 141 -12.94 -3.01 5.40
N ALA A 142 -12.54 -2.30 6.46
CA ALA A 142 -11.49 -1.28 6.39
C ALA A 142 -10.15 -1.88 5.95
N VAL A 143 -9.74 -3.01 6.53
CA VAL A 143 -8.53 -3.75 6.18
C VAL A 143 -8.58 -4.25 4.73
N GLY A 144 -9.75 -4.75 4.28
CA GLY A 144 -9.97 -5.20 2.90
C GLY A 144 -9.96 -4.06 1.86
N SER A 145 -10.22 -2.82 2.27
CA SER A 145 -10.18 -1.62 1.40
C SER A 145 -8.86 -0.83 1.50
N ASN A 146 -7.80 -1.45 2.00
CA ASN A 146 -6.51 -0.80 2.15
C ASN A 146 -5.90 -0.41 0.78
N PRO A 147 -5.69 0.88 0.49
CA PRO A 147 -5.14 1.31 -0.78
C PRO A 147 -3.61 1.14 -0.89
N ILE A 148 -2.91 0.86 0.23
CA ILE A 148 -1.46 0.81 0.30
C ILE A 148 -1.01 -0.52 0.93
N PRO A 149 -1.42 -1.69 0.38
CA PRO A 149 -1.04 -2.98 0.94
C PRO A 149 0.48 -3.16 0.99
N ILE A 150 0.96 -4.07 1.82
CA ILE A 150 2.36 -4.32 2.18
C ILE A 150 2.92 -3.20 3.07
N VAL A 151 2.97 -1.96 2.60
CA VAL A 151 3.45 -0.80 3.38
C VAL A 151 2.53 -0.54 4.58
N VAL A 152 1.20 -0.57 4.38
CA VAL A 152 0.22 -0.71 5.45
C VAL A 152 -0.11 -2.21 5.54
N PRO A 153 0.43 -2.93 6.55
CA PRO A 153 0.52 -4.39 6.51
C PRO A 153 -0.80 -5.10 6.85
N CYS A 154 -1.81 -4.94 5.99
CA CYS A 154 -3.11 -5.59 6.19
C CYS A 154 -3.03 -7.12 6.16
N HIS A 155 -1.95 -7.71 5.62
CA HIS A 155 -1.66 -9.13 5.73
C HIS A 155 -1.39 -9.59 7.17
N ARG A 156 -0.94 -8.70 8.08
CA ARG A 156 -0.74 -8.98 9.52
C ARG A 156 -2.03 -9.01 10.34
N VAL A 157 -3.18 -8.75 9.70
CA VAL A 157 -4.50 -8.85 10.37
C VAL A 157 -5.12 -10.20 10.01
N VAL A 158 -5.36 -11.04 11.03
CA VAL A 158 -5.81 -12.42 10.89
C VAL A 158 -7.12 -12.66 11.65
N ARG A 159 -7.73 -13.81 11.48
CA ARG A 159 -8.93 -14.21 12.22
C ARG A 159 -8.58 -14.68 13.63
N SER A 160 -9.53 -14.56 14.56
CA SER A 160 -9.35 -14.99 15.95
C SER A 160 -9.34 -16.50 16.13
N ASP A 161 -9.74 -17.28 15.11
CA ASP A 161 -9.69 -18.75 15.10
C ASP A 161 -8.34 -19.29 14.58
N GLY A 162 -7.36 -18.41 14.29
CA GLY A 162 -6.04 -18.79 13.77
C GLY A 162 -5.97 -18.88 12.24
N GLU A 163 -7.10 -18.77 11.54
CA GLU A 163 -7.11 -18.70 10.09
C GLU A 163 -6.56 -17.36 9.58
N ILE A 164 -5.80 -17.40 8.49
CA ILE A 164 -5.18 -16.18 7.94
C ILE A 164 -6.19 -15.13 7.44
N GLY A 165 -7.44 -15.54 7.13
CA GLY A 165 -8.48 -14.65 6.62
C GLY A 165 -8.24 -14.14 5.19
N ASN A 166 -9.10 -13.23 4.75
CA ASN A 166 -9.04 -12.68 3.39
C ASN A 166 -7.90 -11.67 3.21
N TYR A 167 -7.47 -11.49 1.96
CA TYR A 167 -6.47 -10.51 1.54
C TYR A 167 -6.76 -10.07 0.10
N GLY A 168 -6.49 -8.81 -0.25
CA GLY A 168 -6.72 -8.30 -1.61
C GLY A 168 -5.94 -9.05 -2.69
N GLY A 169 -4.72 -9.46 -2.39
CA GLY A 169 -3.89 -10.30 -3.26
C GLY A 169 -4.22 -11.80 -3.23
N GLY A 170 -5.23 -12.20 -2.46
CA GLY A 170 -5.58 -13.61 -2.27
C GLY A 170 -4.81 -14.30 -1.13
N PRO A 171 -5.25 -15.51 -0.74
CA PRO A 171 -4.70 -16.22 0.41
C PRO A 171 -3.23 -16.66 0.22
N GLU A 172 -2.84 -17.01 -0.99
CA GLU A 172 -1.47 -17.43 -1.30
C GLU A 172 -0.47 -16.29 -1.09
N MET A 173 -0.81 -15.09 -1.58
CA MET A 173 0.02 -13.89 -1.39
C MET A 173 0.11 -13.51 0.08
N LYS A 174 -1.00 -13.60 0.82
CA LYS A 174 -1.00 -13.34 2.27
C LYS A 174 -0.09 -14.32 3.01
N ARG A 175 -0.18 -15.61 2.69
CA ARG A 175 0.67 -16.64 3.29
C ARG A 175 2.14 -16.39 2.99
N PHE A 176 2.46 -16.04 1.75
CA PHE A 176 3.83 -15.69 1.36
C PHE A 176 4.39 -14.54 2.20
N LEU A 177 3.63 -13.45 2.36
CA LEU A 177 4.07 -12.30 3.17
C LEU A 177 4.26 -12.67 4.64
N LEU A 178 3.33 -13.42 5.22
CA LEU A 178 3.46 -13.88 6.61
C LEU A 178 4.65 -14.83 6.81
N GLN A 179 4.95 -15.70 5.84
CA GLN A 179 6.13 -16.56 5.86
C GLN A 179 7.43 -15.78 5.69
N LEU A 180 7.46 -14.79 4.79
CA LEU A 180 8.60 -13.89 4.62
C LEU A 180 8.94 -13.19 5.93
N GLU A 181 7.93 -12.84 6.70
CA GLU A 181 8.07 -12.18 8.00
C GLU A 181 8.30 -13.15 9.18
N GLY A 182 8.22 -14.45 8.95
CA GLY A 182 8.35 -15.46 10.01
C GLY A 182 7.18 -15.47 11.01
N ALA A 183 6.02 -14.95 10.61
CA ALA A 183 4.81 -14.88 11.44
C ALA A 183 3.96 -16.16 11.41
N VAL A 184 4.20 -17.06 10.44
CA VAL A 184 3.57 -18.38 10.28
C VAL A 184 4.55 -19.40 9.70
#